data_4a0506b893874e25efa7bd56404cab84
#
_entry.id   4a0506b893874e25efa7bd56404cab84
#
_cell.length_a   1.000
_cell.length_b   1.000
_cell.length_c   1.000
_cell.angle_alpha   90.00
_cell.angle_beta   90.00
_cell.angle_gamma   90.00
#
_symmetry.space_group_name_H-M   'P 1'
#
loop_
_entity.id
_entity.type
_entity.pdbx_description
1 polymer ?
#
loop_
_entity_poly.entity_id
_entity_poly.type
_entity_poly.pdbx_seq_one_letter_code
_entity_poly.pdbx_strand_id
1 'polypeptide(L)'
;MNFSPDAQLPGLFTATLGAYVSACALSPDGGTAAFALGDGTLALFDVASGGTTRASVHAGAALCLAASPQGFLTGGDDGKAVLTRPDGESLELASFPGQWIEHAAASRDGAVLAVARGKSVVLFDGESLTPSVLPELPATIGGLATSPDGRALAAAHYDGVTVYAPPRPGAPGNTFDGPGSNLTLAFSPDGGKMACATQDKSVRVYDLEQAAGYLLEGYPAKVRCLSFSQDGNTLWTGGEQAFVGWPVDASVDPAGREALVFGAFEHGLLGAVAAHPALPLVAGGFDGGVVFLGMPERKAAAPLLVLENRRVACLAWSADGRRLVGGGDGGAAFCLDVAG
;
A
#
# COMPACT_ATOMS: atom_id res chain seq x y z
N MET A 1 -12.46 1.12 27.76
CA MET A 1 -12.25 -0.34 27.79
C MET A 1 -10.75 -0.56 27.86
N ASN A 2 -10.25 -1.18 28.92
CA ASN A 2 -8.83 -1.55 28.98
C ASN A 2 -8.63 -2.77 28.10
N PHE A 3 -7.84 -2.61 27.03
CA PHE A 3 -7.43 -3.73 26.18
C PHE A 3 -6.48 -4.61 27.01
N SER A 4 -6.79 -5.89 27.14
CA SER A 4 -5.88 -6.84 27.79
C SER A 4 -4.94 -7.40 26.72
N PRO A 5 -3.60 -7.23 26.84
CA PRO A 5 -2.66 -7.78 25.87
C PRO A 5 -2.62 -9.32 25.86
N ASP A 6 -3.30 -9.98 26.81
CA ASP A 6 -3.29 -11.44 26.95
C ASP A 6 -4.45 -12.17 26.26
N ALA A 7 -5.38 -11.45 25.61
CA ALA A 7 -6.40 -12.09 24.79
C ALA A 7 -5.78 -12.45 23.43
N GLN A 8 -5.23 -13.65 23.30
CA GLN A 8 -4.84 -14.19 22.00
C GLN A 8 -6.10 -14.33 21.12
N LEU A 9 -6.16 -13.53 20.06
CA LEU A 9 -7.17 -13.72 19.03
C LEU A 9 -6.91 -15.07 18.34
N PRO A 10 -7.93 -15.92 18.17
CA PRO A 10 -7.78 -17.14 17.38
C PRO A 10 -7.21 -16.80 15.99
N GLY A 11 -6.27 -17.59 15.50
CA GLY A 11 -5.64 -17.36 14.20
C GLY A 11 -4.65 -16.19 14.14
N LEU A 12 -4.27 -15.60 15.27
CA LEU A 12 -3.25 -14.56 15.34
C LEU A 12 -1.85 -15.19 15.39
N PHE A 13 -1.03 -14.87 14.39
CA PHE A 13 0.41 -15.07 14.42
C PHE A 13 1.10 -13.72 14.66
N THR A 14 2.07 -13.67 15.56
CA THR A 14 2.92 -12.50 15.80
C THR A 14 4.39 -12.91 15.80
N ALA A 15 5.24 -12.02 15.30
CA ALA A 15 6.69 -12.23 15.27
C ALA A 15 7.45 -10.92 15.49
N THR A 16 8.68 -11.03 16.01
CA THR A 16 9.67 -9.95 15.99
C THR A 16 10.74 -10.32 14.97
N LEU A 17 10.80 -9.56 13.88
CA LEU A 17 11.62 -9.89 12.71
C LEU A 17 13.06 -9.34 12.76
N GLY A 18 13.43 -8.60 13.82
CA GLY A 18 14.79 -8.13 14.08
C GLY A 18 15.16 -6.81 13.40
N ALA A 19 14.46 -6.39 12.35
CA ALA A 19 14.60 -5.08 11.70
C ALA A 19 13.22 -4.48 11.45
N TYR A 20 13.12 -3.15 11.28
CA TYR A 20 11.83 -2.51 11.01
C TYR A 20 11.19 -3.05 9.74
N VAL A 21 9.85 -3.17 9.75
CA VAL A 21 9.08 -3.58 8.59
C VAL A 21 8.77 -2.34 7.75
N SER A 22 9.30 -2.26 6.54
CA SER A 22 9.06 -1.15 5.60
C SER A 22 7.75 -1.32 4.82
N ALA A 23 7.41 -2.55 4.47
CA ALA A 23 6.20 -2.90 3.74
C ALA A 23 5.76 -4.33 4.03
N CYS A 24 4.46 -4.62 3.87
CA CYS A 24 3.91 -5.97 3.94
C CYS A 24 2.91 -6.22 2.81
N ALA A 25 2.78 -7.47 2.41
CA ALA A 25 1.81 -7.91 1.41
C ALA A 25 1.44 -9.38 1.63
N LEU A 26 0.30 -9.79 1.07
CA LEU A 26 -0.08 -11.20 0.94
C LEU A 26 0.01 -11.62 -0.53
N SER A 27 0.41 -12.87 -0.78
CA SER A 27 0.30 -13.46 -2.12
C SER A 27 -1.16 -13.40 -2.61
N PRO A 28 -1.43 -13.35 -3.92
CA PRO A 28 -2.79 -13.25 -4.45
C PRO A 28 -3.73 -14.36 -4.00
N ASP A 29 -3.21 -15.56 -3.71
CA ASP A 29 -3.94 -16.70 -3.13
C ASP A 29 -4.10 -16.63 -1.60
N GLY A 30 -3.47 -15.63 -0.96
CA GLY A 30 -3.46 -15.45 0.49
C GLY A 30 -2.62 -16.48 1.26
N GLY A 31 -1.90 -17.37 0.57
CA GLY A 31 -1.14 -18.46 1.21
C GLY A 31 0.15 -18.02 1.89
N THR A 32 0.76 -16.94 1.43
CA THR A 32 2.02 -16.44 1.97
C THR A 32 1.92 -14.95 2.33
N ALA A 33 2.32 -14.61 3.55
CA ALA A 33 2.54 -13.22 3.96
C ALA A 33 4.01 -12.85 3.81
N ALA A 34 4.30 -11.68 3.25
CA ALA A 34 5.64 -11.18 3.04
C ALA A 34 5.86 -9.86 3.78
N PHE A 35 7.04 -9.71 4.38
CA PHE A 35 7.47 -8.53 5.12
C PHE A 35 8.84 -8.08 4.64
N ALA A 36 8.91 -6.92 4.00
CA ALA A 36 10.16 -6.30 3.60
C ALA A 36 10.80 -5.60 4.81
N LEU A 37 12.09 -5.82 5.03
CA LEU A 37 12.79 -5.37 6.23
C LEU A 37 13.89 -4.36 5.91
N GLY A 38 14.15 -3.50 6.90
CA GLY A 38 15.20 -2.48 6.82
C GLY A 38 16.62 -3.00 6.81
N ASP A 39 16.84 -4.30 6.99
CA ASP A 39 18.15 -4.97 6.86
C ASP A 39 18.33 -5.67 5.49
N GLY A 40 17.40 -5.45 4.55
CA GLY A 40 17.42 -6.06 3.21
C GLY A 40 16.88 -7.48 3.14
N THR A 41 16.32 -7.97 4.23
CA THR A 41 15.68 -9.29 4.28
C THR A 41 14.22 -9.17 3.83
N LEU A 42 13.73 -10.16 3.08
CA LEU A 42 12.32 -10.44 2.92
C LEU A 42 11.95 -11.65 3.79
N ALA A 43 11.11 -11.44 4.80
CA ALA A 43 10.58 -12.50 5.62
C ALA A 43 9.26 -13.00 5.02
N LEU A 44 9.17 -14.29 4.75
CA LEU A 44 8.00 -14.97 4.18
C LEU A 44 7.39 -15.87 5.24
N PHE A 45 6.10 -15.76 5.46
CA PHE A 45 5.34 -16.59 6.39
C PHE A 45 4.30 -17.40 5.62
N ASP A 46 4.46 -18.73 5.62
CA ASP A 46 3.46 -19.65 5.10
C ASP A 46 2.31 -19.79 6.09
N VAL A 47 1.13 -19.36 5.67
CA VAL A 47 -0.04 -19.27 6.55
C VAL A 47 -0.58 -20.63 6.93
N ALA A 48 -0.44 -21.65 6.06
CA ALA A 48 -0.99 -22.97 6.29
C ALA A 48 -0.13 -23.79 7.27
N SER A 49 1.20 -23.73 7.11
CA SER A 49 2.14 -24.49 7.95
C SER A 49 2.61 -23.73 9.19
N GLY A 50 2.47 -22.39 9.22
CA GLY A 50 3.07 -21.52 10.22
C GLY A 50 4.59 -21.37 10.05
N GLY A 51 5.16 -21.87 8.95
CA GLY A 51 6.58 -21.82 8.65
C GLY A 51 7.05 -20.41 8.23
N THR A 52 8.28 -20.06 8.57
CA THR A 52 8.90 -18.79 8.17
C THR A 52 10.17 -19.05 7.37
N THR A 53 10.27 -18.43 6.20
CA THR A 53 11.46 -18.42 5.34
C THR A 53 12.02 -17.00 5.29
N ARG A 54 13.33 -16.85 5.25
CA ARG A 54 14.03 -15.56 5.12
C ARG A 54 14.90 -15.58 3.88
N ALA A 55 14.71 -14.59 3.01
CA ALA A 55 15.54 -14.35 1.84
C ALA A 55 16.31 -13.04 2.02
N SER A 56 17.63 -13.06 1.88
CA SER A 56 18.47 -11.85 1.84
C SER A 56 18.42 -11.33 0.41
N VAL A 57 17.61 -10.30 0.16
CA VAL A 57 17.28 -9.84 -1.19
C VAL A 57 17.98 -8.54 -1.57
N HIS A 58 18.36 -7.72 -0.57
CA HIS A 58 19.06 -6.45 -0.76
C HIS A 58 20.29 -6.35 0.13
N ALA A 59 21.30 -5.62 -0.31
CA ALA A 59 22.52 -5.38 0.47
C ALA A 59 22.33 -4.28 1.53
N GLY A 60 21.26 -3.47 1.42
CA GLY A 60 20.82 -2.46 2.37
C GLY A 60 19.35 -2.67 2.70
N ALA A 61 18.56 -1.61 2.82
CA ALA A 61 17.16 -1.70 3.17
C ALA A 61 16.28 -2.15 1.98
N ALA A 62 15.33 -3.05 2.21
CA ALA A 62 14.20 -3.26 1.32
C ALA A 62 13.21 -2.12 1.53
N LEU A 63 12.99 -1.29 0.49
CA LEU A 63 12.23 -0.03 0.60
C LEU A 63 10.77 -0.18 0.21
N CYS A 64 10.46 -1.09 -0.71
CA CYS A 64 9.11 -1.31 -1.22
C CYS A 64 8.84 -2.78 -1.50
N LEU A 65 7.55 -3.12 -1.59
CA LEU A 65 7.07 -4.48 -1.81
C LEU A 65 5.75 -4.45 -2.57
N ALA A 66 5.63 -5.27 -3.61
CA ALA A 66 4.38 -5.53 -4.30
C ALA A 66 4.21 -7.03 -4.54
N ALA A 67 3.00 -7.56 -4.29
CA ALA A 67 2.70 -8.97 -4.51
C ALA A 67 2.11 -9.21 -5.90
N SER A 68 2.50 -10.31 -6.53
CA SER A 68 2.00 -10.78 -7.82
C SER A 68 1.89 -12.31 -7.84
N PRO A 69 1.23 -12.91 -8.83
CA PRO A 69 1.21 -14.36 -9.01
C PRO A 69 2.60 -14.99 -9.20
N GLN A 70 3.57 -14.22 -9.72
CA GLN A 70 4.95 -14.68 -9.91
C GLN A 70 5.76 -14.68 -8.61
N GLY A 71 5.33 -13.90 -7.60
CA GLY A 71 6.01 -13.72 -6.32
C GLY A 71 5.94 -12.29 -5.81
N PHE A 72 6.88 -11.95 -4.96
CA PHE A 72 6.99 -10.65 -4.29
C PHE A 72 8.09 -9.81 -4.94
N LEU A 73 7.70 -8.72 -5.59
CA LEU A 73 8.61 -7.74 -6.18
C LEU A 73 9.06 -6.77 -5.09
N THR A 74 10.36 -6.66 -4.86
CA THR A 74 10.98 -5.71 -3.94
C THR A 74 11.93 -4.77 -4.64
N GLY A 75 12.07 -3.57 -4.10
CA GLY A 75 13.12 -2.60 -4.45
C GLY A 75 13.89 -2.21 -3.21
N GLY A 76 15.17 -1.92 -3.37
CA GLY A 76 16.07 -1.57 -2.29
C GLY A 76 16.89 -0.30 -2.52
N ASP A 77 17.57 0.15 -1.47
CA ASP A 77 18.52 1.27 -1.52
C ASP A 77 19.85 0.90 -2.23
N ASP A 78 20.07 -0.39 -2.47
CA ASP A 78 21.14 -0.92 -3.31
C ASP A 78 20.86 -0.77 -4.83
N GLY A 79 19.67 -0.30 -5.18
CA GLY A 79 19.24 -0.09 -6.56
C GLY A 79 18.82 -1.35 -7.30
N LYS A 80 18.57 -2.44 -6.59
CA LYS A 80 18.10 -3.69 -7.19
C LYS A 80 16.59 -3.81 -7.16
N ALA A 81 16.03 -4.40 -8.22
CA ALA A 81 14.67 -4.94 -8.27
C ALA A 81 14.76 -6.46 -8.21
N VAL A 82 14.15 -7.07 -7.21
CA VAL A 82 14.23 -8.52 -6.95
C VAL A 82 12.82 -9.10 -6.86
N LEU A 83 12.60 -10.21 -7.55
CA LEU A 83 11.38 -11.02 -7.46
C LEU A 83 11.67 -12.26 -6.62
N THR A 84 10.94 -12.45 -5.53
CA THR A 84 11.11 -13.57 -4.61
C THR A 84 9.85 -14.43 -4.59
N ARG A 85 9.98 -15.73 -4.83
CA ARG A 85 8.89 -16.70 -4.76
C ARG A 85 8.51 -17.03 -3.31
N PRO A 86 7.33 -17.59 -3.08
CA PRO A 86 6.90 -18.01 -1.73
C PRO A 86 7.84 -18.99 -1.03
N ASP A 87 8.61 -19.80 -1.78
CA ASP A 87 9.63 -20.71 -1.25
C ASP A 87 10.95 -20.05 -0.85
N GLY A 88 11.10 -18.74 -1.15
CA GLY A 88 12.27 -17.93 -0.85
C GLY A 88 13.30 -17.86 -2.00
N GLU A 89 13.06 -18.55 -3.13
CA GLU A 89 13.91 -18.43 -4.30
C GLU A 89 13.79 -17.01 -4.89
N SER A 90 14.92 -16.33 -5.09
CA SER A 90 14.98 -14.92 -5.49
C SER A 90 15.69 -14.76 -6.83
N LEU A 91 15.13 -13.90 -7.68
CA LEU A 91 15.65 -13.53 -8.99
C LEU A 91 15.87 -12.03 -9.06
N GLU A 92 17.08 -11.56 -9.31
CA GLU A 92 17.38 -10.17 -9.61
C GLU A 92 16.85 -9.85 -11.02
N LEU A 93 15.88 -8.96 -11.12
CA LEU A 93 15.27 -8.54 -12.38
C LEU A 93 16.03 -7.39 -13.04
N ALA A 94 16.58 -6.49 -12.24
CA ALA A 94 17.36 -5.35 -12.70
C ALA A 94 18.24 -4.79 -11.57
N SER A 95 19.33 -4.10 -11.96
CA SER A 95 20.24 -3.42 -11.05
C SER A 95 20.62 -2.04 -11.58
N PHE A 96 20.48 -1.02 -10.73
CA PHE A 96 20.76 0.38 -11.03
C PHE A 96 21.62 1.00 -9.90
N PRO A 97 22.92 0.69 -9.85
CA PRO A 97 23.79 1.11 -8.75
C PRO A 97 23.74 2.62 -8.49
N GLY A 98 23.59 2.98 -7.21
CA GLY A 98 23.51 4.38 -6.78
C GLY A 98 22.16 5.07 -6.97
N GLN A 99 21.12 4.31 -7.36
CA GLN A 99 19.74 4.80 -7.46
C GLN A 99 18.82 3.93 -6.60
N TRP A 100 18.14 4.52 -5.66
CA TRP A 100 17.18 3.80 -4.83
C TRP A 100 15.94 3.42 -5.62
N ILE A 101 15.37 2.26 -5.29
CA ILE A 101 14.07 1.80 -5.80
C ILE A 101 13.09 1.85 -4.63
N GLU A 102 12.35 2.96 -4.54
CA GLU A 102 11.48 3.28 -3.40
C GLU A 102 10.03 2.85 -3.64
N HIS A 103 9.65 2.56 -4.88
CA HIS A 103 8.27 2.21 -5.24
C HIS A 103 8.24 1.01 -6.16
N ALA A 104 7.35 0.07 -5.82
CA ALA A 104 7.01 -1.08 -6.63
C ALA A 104 5.49 -1.18 -6.77
N ALA A 105 5.03 -1.63 -7.92
CA ALA A 105 3.63 -1.92 -8.18
C ALA A 105 3.50 -3.20 -9.00
N ALA A 106 2.45 -3.97 -8.73
CA ALA A 106 2.13 -5.15 -9.49
C ALA A 106 0.62 -5.25 -9.70
N SER A 107 0.19 -5.68 -10.88
CA SER A 107 -1.21 -5.98 -11.13
C SER A 107 -1.59 -7.33 -10.52
N ARG A 108 -2.87 -7.50 -10.17
CA ARG A 108 -3.37 -8.72 -9.53
C ARG A 108 -3.20 -9.96 -10.41
N ASP A 109 -3.30 -9.81 -11.72
CA ASP A 109 -3.10 -10.87 -12.71
C ASP A 109 -1.62 -11.13 -13.05
N GLY A 110 -0.72 -10.27 -12.55
CA GLY A 110 0.71 -10.35 -12.81
C GLY A 110 1.14 -9.90 -14.20
N ALA A 111 0.23 -9.32 -14.99
CA ALA A 111 0.57 -8.82 -16.33
C ALA A 111 1.49 -7.60 -16.26
N VAL A 112 1.39 -6.80 -15.21
CA VAL A 112 2.21 -5.60 -14.97
C VAL A 112 2.99 -5.77 -13.68
N LEU A 113 4.31 -5.74 -13.80
CA LEU A 113 5.26 -5.58 -12.71
C LEU A 113 6.07 -4.31 -12.99
N ALA A 114 6.18 -3.42 -12.01
CA ALA A 114 6.86 -2.14 -12.21
C ALA A 114 7.61 -1.68 -10.97
N VAL A 115 8.73 -1.01 -11.20
CA VAL A 115 9.46 -0.28 -10.15
C VAL A 115 9.76 1.15 -10.62
N ALA A 116 9.87 2.06 -9.66
CA ALA A 116 10.30 3.43 -9.92
C ALA A 116 11.72 3.66 -9.41
N ARG A 117 12.54 4.29 -10.24
CA ARG A 117 13.88 4.80 -9.89
C ARG A 117 14.04 6.24 -10.37
N GLY A 118 14.24 7.17 -9.45
CA GLY A 118 14.34 8.59 -9.81
C GLY A 118 13.13 9.05 -10.63
N LYS A 119 13.33 9.41 -11.90
CA LYS A 119 12.29 9.88 -12.83
C LYS A 119 11.76 8.81 -13.79
N SER A 120 12.25 7.60 -13.68
CA SER A 120 11.97 6.53 -14.64
C SER A 120 11.16 5.41 -14.01
N VAL A 121 10.19 4.89 -14.75
CA VAL A 121 9.49 3.65 -14.45
C VAL A 121 10.09 2.53 -15.27
N VAL A 122 10.45 1.44 -14.63
CA VAL A 122 10.87 0.18 -15.27
C VAL A 122 9.73 -0.80 -15.17
N LEU A 123 9.25 -1.25 -16.34
CA LEU A 123 8.26 -2.32 -16.46
C LEU A 123 8.98 -3.66 -16.65
N PHE A 124 8.45 -4.71 -16.10
CA PHE A 124 8.83 -6.08 -16.39
C PHE A 124 7.64 -6.78 -17.04
N ASP A 125 7.87 -7.44 -18.14
CA ASP A 125 6.87 -8.28 -18.79
C ASP A 125 6.45 -9.44 -17.87
N GLY A 126 5.16 -9.68 -17.71
CA GLY A 126 4.65 -10.64 -16.72
C GLY A 126 5.03 -12.10 -17.00
N GLU A 127 5.39 -12.47 -18.23
CA GLU A 127 5.82 -13.84 -18.59
C GLU A 127 7.33 -13.95 -18.66
N SER A 128 7.98 -13.09 -19.46
CA SER A 128 9.43 -13.17 -19.71
C SER A 128 10.27 -12.48 -18.66
N LEU A 129 9.68 -11.64 -17.81
CA LEU A 129 10.33 -10.76 -16.82
C LEU A 129 11.37 -9.82 -17.47
N THR A 130 11.26 -9.59 -18.77
CA THR A 130 12.18 -8.71 -19.53
C THR A 130 11.91 -7.25 -19.15
N PRO A 131 12.95 -6.48 -18.74
CA PRO A 131 12.78 -5.09 -18.37
C PRO A 131 12.60 -4.20 -19.60
N SER A 132 11.76 -3.19 -19.46
CA SER A 132 11.62 -2.07 -20.39
C SER A 132 11.39 -0.77 -19.62
N VAL A 133 11.81 0.36 -20.19
CA VAL A 133 11.72 1.66 -19.52
C VAL A 133 10.66 2.50 -20.21
N LEU A 134 9.75 3.07 -19.42
CA LEU A 134 8.79 4.07 -19.91
C LEU A 134 9.49 5.42 -20.14
N PRO A 135 8.87 6.32 -20.94
CA PRO A 135 9.41 7.68 -21.11
C PRO A 135 9.67 8.36 -19.75
N GLU A 136 10.79 9.05 -19.67
CA GLU A 136 11.22 9.73 -18.45
C GLU A 136 10.22 10.82 -18.06
N LEU A 137 9.85 10.86 -16.78
CA LEU A 137 8.96 11.85 -16.20
C LEU A 137 9.70 13.16 -15.88
N PRO A 138 8.99 14.30 -15.75
CA PRO A 138 9.63 15.60 -15.54
C PRO A 138 10.33 15.70 -14.18
N ALA A 139 9.87 14.94 -13.17
CA ALA A 139 10.41 14.97 -11.81
C ALA A 139 10.48 13.57 -11.21
N THR A 140 11.18 13.48 -10.07
CA THR A 140 11.30 12.23 -9.28
C THR A 140 9.93 11.70 -8.90
N ILE A 141 9.78 10.39 -9.04
CA ILE A 141 8.55 9.67 -8.73
C ILE A 141 8.43 9.54 -7.21
N GLY A 142 7.30 9.99 -6.66
CA GLY A 142 6.98 9.92 -5.24
C GLY A 142 5.95 8.83 -4.89
N GLY A 143 5.40 8.15 -5.90
CA GLY A 143 4.46 7.05 -5.72
C GLY A 143 4.18 6.32 -7.02
N LEU A 144 3.89 5.02 -6.93
CA LEU A 144 3.58 4.15 -8.06
C LEU A 144 2.42 3.22 -7.69
N ALA A 145 1.44 3.07 -8.57
CA ALA A 145 0.32 2.15 -8.38
C ALA A 145 -0.21 1.62 -9.71
N THR A 146 -0.71 0.38 -9.70
CA THR A 146 -1.46 -0.21 -10.82
C THR A 146 -2.95 -0.15 -10.55
N SER A 147 -3.78 -0.02 -11.60
CA SER A 147 -5.20 -0.28 -11.49
C SER A 147 -5.45 -1.76 -11.15
N PRO A 148 -6.59 -2.11 -10.49
CA PRO A 148 -6.88 -3.48 -10.09
C PRO A 148 -6.93 -4.47 -11.25
N ASP A 149 -7.31 -4.01 -12.44
CA ASP A 149 -7.39 -4.80 -13.68
C ASP A 149 -6.08 -4.81 -14.49
N GLY A 150 -5.01 -4.19 -13.98
CA GLY A 150 -3.72 -4.10 -14.65
C GLY A 150 -3.68 -3.24 -15.91
N ARG A 151 -4.79 -2.58 -16.29
CA ARG A 151 -4.87 -1.80 -17.54
C ARG A 151 -4.24 -0.42 -17.45
N ALA A 152 -3.98 0.06 -16.23
CA ALA A 152 -3.33 1.34 -15.99
C ALA A 152 -2.22 1.23 -14.94
N LEU A 153 -1.19 2.05 -15.13
CA LEU A 153 -0.11 2.29 -14.17
C LEU A 153 -0.01 3.80 -13.97
N ALA A 154 -0.08 4.24 -12.73
CA ALA A 154 0.06 5.65 -12.37
C ALA A 154 1.37 5.90 -11.63
N ALA A 155 2.04 6.99 -11.99
CA ALA A 155 3.25 7.48 -11.33
C ALA A 155 3.04 8.92 -10.86
N ALA A 156 3.09 9.13 -9.54
CA ALA A 156 3.03 10.45 -8.92
C ALA A 156 4.41 11.12 -8.99
N HIS A 157 4.44 12.39 -9.35
CA HIS A 157 5.66 13.18 -9.40
C HIS A 157 5.37 14.64 -9.03
N TYR A 158 6.37 15.49 -9.02
CA TYR A 158 6.14 16.92 -8.79
C TYR A 158 5.27 17.51 -9.90
N ASP A 159 4.23 18.26 -9.53
CA ASP A 159 3.23 18.91 -10.37
C ASP A 159 2.28 17.98 -11.15
N GLY A 160 2.27 16.66 -10.88
CA GLY A 160 1.30 15.82 -11.55
C GLY A 160 1.30 14.35 -11.19
N VAL A 161 0.37 13.66 -11.82
CA VAL A 161 0.30 12.19 -11.86
C VAL A 161 0.20 11.76 -13.31
N THR A 162 1.17 10.98 -13.78
CA THR A 162 1.15 10.43 -15.15
C THR A 162 0.58 9.02 -15.14
N VAL A 163 -0.44 8.79 -15.95
CA VAL A 163 -1.12 7.49 -16.09
C VAL A 163 -0.81 6.91 -17.47
N TYR A 164 -0.28 5.71 -17.49
CA TYR A 164 -0.04 4.90 -18.68
C TYR A 164 -1.17 3.86 -18.82
N ALA A 165 -1.95 3.94 -19.89
CA ALA A 165 -3.08 3.03 -20.13
C ALA A 165 -3.16 2.67 -21.63
N PRO A 166 -2.75 1.46 -22.06
CA PRO A 166 -2.10 0.41 -21.26
C PRO A 166 -0.63 0.73 -20.96
N PRO A 167 -0.09 0.22 -19.83
CA PRO A 167 1.32 0.38 -19.51
C PRO A 167 2.17 -0.54 -20.39
N ARG A 168 2.80 0.02 -21.41
CA ARG A 168 3.66 -0.71 -22.34
C ARG A 168 4.81 0.17 -22.83
N PRO A 169 5.93 -0.43 -23.28
CA PRO A 169 7.05 0.31 -23.83
C PRO A 169 6.63 1.29 -24.94
N GLY A 170 7.11 2.53 -24.84
CA GLY A 170 6.81 3.58 -25.82
C GLY A 170 5.38 4.16 -25.76
N ALA A 171 4.51 3.69 -24.87
CA ALA A 171 3.20 4.29 -24.70
C ALA A 171 3.32 5.71 -24.11
N PRO A 172 2.61 6.70 -24.65
CA PRO A 172 2.54 8.01 -24.02
C PRO A 172 1.74 7.91 -22.74
N GLY A 173 2.19 8.62 -21.69
CA GLY A 173 1.41 8.83 -20.49
C GLY A 173 0.46 10.01 -20.65
N ASN A 174 -0.70 9.93 -20.02
CA ASN A 174 -1.59 11.06 -19.82
C ASN A 174 -1.34 11.66 -18.43
N THR A 175 -0.98 12.95 -18.37
CA THR A 175 -0.66 13.61 -17.10
C THR A 175 -1.85 14.41 -16.60
N PHE A 176 -2.25 14.13 -15.39
CA PHE A 176 -3.24 14.88 -14.62
C PHE A 176 -2.51 15.92 -13.77
N ASP A 177 -2.95 17.17 -13.85
CA ASP A 177 -2.36 18.27 -13.09
C ASP A 177 -2.51 18.04 -11.58
N GLY A 178 -1.42 18.27 -10.87
CA GLY A 178 -1.36 18.08 -9.41
C GLY A 178 -0.25 18.93 -8.81
N PRO A 179 -0.43 20.26 -8.70
CA PRO A 179 0.58 21.18 -8.20
C PRO A 179 1.22 20.71 -6.90
N GLY A 180 2.55 20.81 -6.81
CA GLY A 180 3.33 20.41 -5.65
C GLY A 180 3.79 18.94 -5.68
N SER A 181 4.33 18.48 -4.55
CA SER A 181 4.83 17.10 -4.40
C SER A 181 3.70 16.13 -4.19
N ASN A 182 3.52 15.23 -5.15
CA ASN A 182 2.60 14.11 -5.11
C ASN A 182 3.34 12.86 -4.62
N LEU A 183 2.79 12.14 -3.63
CA LEU A 183 3.52 11.12 -2.87
C LEU A 183 2.97 9.71 -3.07
N THR A 184 1.84 9.39 -2.48
CA THR A 184 1.27 8.05 -2.53
C THR A 184 0.02 8.02 -3.37
N LEU A 185 -0.23 6.88 -4.02
CA LEU A 185 -1.33 6.66 -4.94
C LEU A 185 -2.18 5.47 -4.52
N ALA A 186 -3.49 5.54 -4.81
CA ALA A 186 -4.39 4.41 -4.78
C ALA A 186 -5.42 4.53 -5.91
N PHE A 187 -5.76 3.41 -6.54
CA PHE A 187 -6.89 3.29 -7.46
C PHE A 187 -8.14 2.81 -6.73
N SER A 188 -9.31 3.25 -7.19
CA SER A 188 -10.57 2.63 -6.79
C SER A 188 -10.68 1.19 -7.30
N PRO A 189 -11.52 0.33 -6.68
CA PRO A 189 -11.65 -1.07 -7.07
C PRO A 189 -12.11 -1.29 -8.51
N ASP A 190 -12.86 -0.36 -9.08
CA ASP A 190 -13.29 -0.35 -10.48
C ASP A 190 -12.26 0.26 -11.44
N GLY A 191 -11.17 0.85 -10.90
CA GLY A 191 -10.16 1.55 -11.70
C GLY A 191 -10.59 2.90 -12.26
N GLY A 192 -11.82 3.34 -12.01
CA GLY A 192 -12.37 4.59 -12.56
C GLY A 192 -11.88 5.86 -11.85
N LYS A 193 -11.42 5.72 -10.60
CA LYS A 193 -10.88 6.83 -9.82
C LYS A 193 -9.47 6.54 -9.34
N MET A 194 -8.74 7.60 -9.09
CA MET A 194 -7.40 7.56 -8.49
C MET A 194 -7.30 8.65 -7.43
N ALA A 195 -6.71 8.32 -6.29
CA ALA A 195 -6.39 9.27 -5.24
C ALA A 195 -4.88 9.41 -5.09
N CYS A 196 -4.42 10.64 -4.86
CA CYS A 196 -3.01 10.96 -4.63
C CYS A 196 -2.87 11.86 -3.39
N ALA A 197 -2.10 11.41 -2.40
CA ALA A 197 -1.76 12.25 -1.25
C ALA A 197 -0.57 13.16 -1.59
N THR A 198 -0.61 14.39 -1.05
CA THR A 198 0.39 15.41 -1.33
C THR A 198 1.25 15.73 -0.11
N GLN A 199 2.39 16.38 -0.35
CA GLN A 199 3.25 16.92 0.70
C GLN A 199 2.52 17.98 1.56
N ASP A 200 1.55 18.69 0.98
CA ASP A 200 0.87 19.84 1.58
C ASP A 200 -0.36 19.47 2.41
N LYS A 201 -0.38 18.24 2.93
CA LYS A 201 -1.47 17.74 3.80
C LYS A 201 -2.83 17.77 3.12
N SER A 202 -2.90 17.40 1.86
CA SER A 202 -4.11 17.27 1.09
C SER A 202 -4.13 15.97 0.30
N VAL A 203 -5.29 15.61 -0.22
CA VAL A 203 -5.47 14.47 -1.12
C VAL A 203 -6.21 14.94 -2.35
N ARG A 204 -5.68 14.66 -3.54
CA ARG A 204 -6.36 14.86 -4.81
C ARG A 204 -7.07 13.59 -5.21
N VAL A 205 -8.30 13.72 -5.63
CA VAL A 205 -9.05 12.61 -6.23
C VAL A 205 -9.32 12.96 -7.68
N TYR A 206 -8.99 12.04 -8.57
CA TYR A 206 -9.17 12.17 -10.01
C TYR A 206 -10.22 11.16 -10.48
N ASP A 207 -11.17 11.63 -11.27
CA ASP A 207 -12.04 10.82 -12.11
C ASP A 207 -11.33 10.63 -13.44
N LEU A 208 -10.97 9.40 -13.79
CA LEU A 208 -10.14 9.12 -14.94
C LEU A 208 -10.93 9.18 -16.26
N GLU A 209 -12.23 8.94 -16.23
CA GLU A 209 -13.10 9.02 -17.39
C GLU A 209 -13.41 10.48 -17.75
N GLN A 210 -13.70 11.31 -16.74
CA GLN A 210 -14.04 12.71 -16.95
C GLN A 210 -12.80 13.61 -17.06
N ALA A 211 -11.61 13.08 -16.79
CA ALA A 211 -10.35 13.83 -16.68
C ALA A 211 -10.47 15.05 -15.72
N ALA A 212 -11.27 14.89 -14.68
CA ALA A 212 -11.56 15.91 -13.68
C ALA A 212 -11.02 15.51 -12.32
N GLY A 213 -10.71 16.48 -11.48
CA GLY A 213 -10.21 16.21 -10.14
C GLY A 213 -10.65 17.27 -9.14
N TYR A 214 -10.61 16.93 -7.86
CA TYR A 214 -10.89 17.81 -6.74
C TYR A 214 -9.94 17.55 -5.58
N LEU A 215 -9.88 18.49 -4.65
CA LEU A 215 -8.98 18.47 -3.51
C LEU A 215 -9.74 18.20 -2.22
N LEU A 216 -9.20 17.32 -1.39
CA LEU A 216 -9.62 17.07 -0.03
C LEU A 216 -8.58 17.70 0.91
N GLU A 217 -9.02 18.58 1.82
CA GLU A 217 -8.16 19.36 2.70
C GLU A 217 -8.62 19.26 4.16
N GLY A 218 -7.88 19.90 5.06
CA GLY A 218 -8.22 19.97 6.49
C GLY A 218 -7.46 18.99 7.37
N TYR A 219 -6.45 18.28 6.82
CA TYR A 219 -5.66 17.34 7.61
C TYR A 219 -4.67 18.07 8.54
N PRO A 220 -4.57 17.66 9.81
CA PRO A 220 -3.59 18.20 10.74
C PRO A 220 -2.15 17.78 10.40
N ALA A 221 -1.99 16.60 9.79
CA ALA A 221 -0.70 16.04 9.41
C ALA A 221 -0.68 15.54 7.96
N LYS A 222 0.51 15.22 7.45
CA LYS A 222 0.68 14.65 6.12
C LYS A 222 -0.02 13.30 6.00
N VAL A 223 -0.83 13.15 4.94
CA VAL A 223 -1.45 11.88 4.59
C VAL A 223 -0.41 10.95 3.96
N ARG A 224 -0.23 9.78 4.52
CA ARG A 224 0.77 8.79 4.08
C ARG A 224 0.17 7.47 3.58
N CYS A 225 -1.11 7.27 3.83
CA CYS A 225 -1.81 6.06 3.44
C CYS A 225 -3.22 6.40 2.91
N LEU A 226 -3.61 5.66 1.89
CA LEU A 226 -4.88 5.78 1.18
C LEU A 226 -5.43 4.39 0.91
N SER A 227 -6.74 4.21 1.06
CA SER A 227 -7.41 2.97 0.68
C SER A 227 -8.86 3.25 0.31
N PHE A 228 -9.29 2.84 -0.87
CA PHE A 228 -10.71 2.90 -1.25
C PHE A 228 -11.50 1.77 -0.59
N SER A 229 -12.74 2.05 -0.22
CA SER A 229 -13.70 1.01 0.17
C SER A 229 -13.97 0.05 -0.99
N GLN A 230 -14.51 -1.14 -0.68
CA GLN A 230 -14.79 -2.19 -1.66
C GLN A 230 -15.74 -1.76 -2.80
N ASP A 231 -16.62 -0.81 -2.53
CA ASP A 231 -17.57 -0.24 -3.51
C ASP A 231 -17.02 0.99 -4.25
N GLY A 232 -15.79 1.45 -3.91
CA GLY A 232 -15.15 2.62 -4.49
C GLY A 232 -15.80 3.96 -4.12
N ASN A 233 -16.75 3.98 -3.17
CA ASN A 233 -17.52 5.17 -2.82
C ASN A 233 -16.94 5.96 -1.65
N THR A 234 -16.05 5.34 -0.87
CA THR A 234 -15.35 5.99 0.25
C THR A 234 -13.84 5.87 0.08
N LEU A 235 -13.14 6.97 0.25
CA LEU A 235 -11.68 7.00 0.35
C LEU A 235 -11.26 7.14 1.82
N TRP A 236 -10.64 6.11 2.36
CA TRP A 236 -10.03 6.12 3.69
C TRP A 236 -8.64 6.73 3.64
N THR A 237 -8.35 7.62 4.57
CA THR A 237 -7.09 8.37 4.59
C THR A 237 -6.48 8.39 5.98
N GLY A 238 -5.14 8.40 6.04
CA GLY A 238 -4.39 8.66 7.27
C GLY A 238 -4.19 10.13 7.57
N GLY A 239 -3.28 10.45 8.50
CA GLY A 239 -2.90 11.82 8.84
C GLY A 239 -3.76 12.48 9.92
N GLU A 240 -4.69 11.74 10.54
CA GLU A 240 -5.55 12.16 11.64
C GLU A 240 -5.50 11.14 12.80
N GLN A 241 -5.96 11.50 13.98
CA GLN A 241 -6.08 10.60 15.15
C GLN A 241 -7.37 9.79 15.17
N ALA A 242 -8.01 9.65 14.03
CA ALA A 242 -9.28 8.96 13.84
C ALA A 242 -9.32 8.30 12.47
N PHE A 243 -10.29 7.42 12.24
CA PHE A 243 -10.67 7.02 10.90
C PHE A 243 -11.33 8.18 10.18
N VAL A 244 -10.83 8.52 9.01
CA VAL A 244 -11.38 9.56 8.13
C VAL A 244 -11.72 8.92 6.79
N GLY A 245 -13.01 8.90 6.46
CA GLY A 245 -13.53 8.40 5.19
C GLY A 245 -14.22 9.52 4.41
N TRP A 246 -13.74 9.81 3.23
CA TRP A 246 -14.34 10.81 2.34
C TRP A 246 -15.29 10.14 1.35
N PRO A 247 -16.55 10.62 1.23
CA PRO A 247 -17.41 10.17 0.14
C PRO A 247 -16.82 10.68 -1.19
N VAL A 248 -16.55 9.75 -2.11
CA VAL A 248 -15.92 10.04 -3.42
C VAL A 248 -16.78 9.57 -4.59
N ASP A 249 -18.02 9.17 -4.34
CA ASP A 249 -18.96 8.86 -5.39
C ASP A 249 -19.38 10.12 -6.17
N ALA A 250 -19.82 9.95 -7.42
CA ALA A 250 -20.17 11.05 -8.31
C ALA A 250 -21.46 11.79 -7.90
N SER A 251 -22.26 11.21 -7.00
CA SER A 251 -23.53 11.80 -6.54
C SER A 251 -23.36 12.90 -5.51
N VAL A 252 -22.17 13.00 -4.90
CA VAL A 252 -21.88 13.99 -3.87
C VAL A 252 -21.16 15.18 -4.48
N ASP A 253 -21.78 16.38 -4.36
CA ASP A 253 -21.15 17.64 -4.76
C ASP A 253 -19.79 17.80 -4.03
N PRO A 254 -18.68 18.02 -4.75
CA PRO A 254 -17.37 18.24 -4.13
C PRO A 254 -17.37 19.35 -3.06
N ALA A 255 -18.16 20.42 -3.24
CA ALA A 255 -18.24 21.53 -2.29
C ALA A 255 -19.02 21.21 -1.01
N GLY A 256 -19.86 20.15 -1.02
CA GLY A 256 -20.66 19.69 0.11
C GLY A 256 -20.15 18.42 0.79
N ARG A 257 -18.93 17.96 0.45
CA ARG A 257 -18.37 16.73 1.01
C ARG A 257 -17.96 16.90 2.47
N GLU A 258 -18.59 16.14 3.34
CA GLU A 258 -18.16 16.02 4.73
C GLU A 258 -17.54 14.63 4.94
N ALA A 259 -16.37 14.60 5.58
CA ALA A 259 -15.73 13.36 5.93
C ALA A 259 -16.51 12.62 7.01
N LEU A 260 -16.65 11.31 6.86
CA LEU A 260 -17.04 10.43 7.95
C LEU A 260 -15.85 10.29 8.90
N VAL A 261 -15.98 10.81 10.13
CA VAL A 261 -14.94 10.74 11.15
C VAL A 261 -15.46 9.94 12.35
N PHE A 262 -14.71 8.93 12.79
CA PHE A 262 -15.05 8.14 13.98
C PHE A 262 -13.81 7.50 14.61
N GLY A 263 -13.95 7.06 15.86
CA GLY A 263 -12.88 6.39 16.58
C GLY A 263 -11.69 7.32 16.80
N ALA A 264 -11.92 8.47 17.44
CA ALA A 264 -10.84 9.35 17.88
C ALA A 264 -10.05 8.68 18.99
N PHE A 265 -8.75 8.51 18.81
CA PHE A 265 -7.89 7.77 19.71
C PHE A 265 -6.69 8.59 20.17
N GLU A 266 -6.34 8.44 21.45
CA GLU A 266 -5.12 9.04 22.02
C GLU A 266 -3.85 8.19 21.71
N HIS A 267 -3.84 7.51 20.54
CA HIS A 267 -2.76 6.59 20.14
C HIS A 267 -1.89 7.12 19.00
N GLY A 268 -1.91 8.43 18.77
CA GLY A 268 -1.17 9.07 17.70
C GLY A 268 -1.93 9.06 16.37
N LEU A 269 -1.23 9.37 15.28
CA LEU A 269 -1.82 9.47 13.95
C LEU A 269 -2.08 8.09 13.35
N LEU A 270 -3.11 7.99 12.52
CA LEU A 270 -3.36 6.86 11.65
C LEU A 270 -2.29 6.86 10.54
N GLY A 271 -1.34 5.94 10.65
CA GLY A 271 -0.17 5.82 9.77
C GLY A 271 -0.33 4.78 8.67
N ALA A 272 -1.19 3.79 8.87
CA ALA A 272 -1.50 2.74 7.89
C ALA A 272 -3.01 2.50 7.84
N VAL A 273 -3.58 2.37 6.65
CA VAL A 273 -5.02 2.09 6.45
C VAL A 273 -5.20 1.06 5.35
N ALA A 274 -6.09 0.10 5.57
CA ALA A 274 -6.45 -0.91 4.59
C ALA A 274 -7.95 -1.22 4.67
N ALA A 275 -8.70 -0.88 3.63
CA ALA A 275 -10.11 -1.24 3.52
C ALA A 275 -10.24 -2.73 3.21
N HIS A 276 -11.22 -3.38 3.81
CA HIS A 276 -11.51 -4.78 3.54
C HIS A 276 -12.05 -4.94 2.10
N PRO A 277 -11.58 -5.97 1.33
CA PRO A 277 -11.89 -6.06 -0.10
C PRO A 277 -13.35 -6.42 -0.42
N ALA A 278 -14.15 -6.88 0.55
CA ALA A 278 -15.52 -7.35 0.32
C ALA A 278 -16.54 -6.84 1.35
N LEU A 279 -16.12 -6.37 2.52
CA LEU A 279 -17.00 -5.93 3.59
C LEU A 279 -16.83 -4.43 3.87
N PRO A 280 -17.83 -3.74 4.42
CA PRO A 280 -17.72 -2.33 4.82
C PRO A 280 -16.90 -2.19 6.13
N LEU A 281 -15.67 -2.67 6.10
CA LEU A 281 -14.72 -2.64 7.21
C LEU A 281 -13.42 -1.97 6.78
N VAL A 282 -12.71 -1.39 7.72
CA VAL A 282 -11.40 -0.79 7.48
C VAL A 282 -10.45 -1.07 8.63
N ALA A 283 -9.26 -1.59 8.34
CA ALA A 283 -8.21 -1.72 9.33
C ALA A 283 -7.39 -0.44 9.40
N GLY A 284 -7.03 0.00 10.59
CA GLY A 284 -6.22 1.18 10.84
C GLY A 284 -5.10 0.90 11.84
N GLY A 285 -3.88 1.28 11.46
CA GLY A 285 -2.70 1.18 12.31
C GLY A 285 -2.20 2.55 12.73
N PHE A 286 -1.99 2.73 14.02
CA PHE A 286 -1.65 4.01 14.64
C PHE A 286 -0.18 4.09 15.07
N ASP A 287 0.33 5.32 15.23
CA ASP A 287 1.71 5.58 15.66
C ASP A 287 2.02 4.98 17.05
N GLY A 288 1.01 4.84 17.90
CA GLY A 288 1.11 4.15 19.20
C GLY A 288 1.14 2.63 19.14
N GLY A 289 1.17 2.02 17.96
CA GLY A 289 1.27 0.58 17.77
C GLY A 289 -0.05 -0.19 17.86
N VAL A 290 -1.17 0.50 18.03
CA VAL A 290 -2.48 -0.15 18.10
C VAL A 290 -3.05 -0.31 16.70
N VAL A 291 -3.56 -1.51 16.41
CA VAL A 291 -4.35 -1.80 15.22
C VAL A 291 -5.82 -1.90 15.60
N PHE A 292 -6.65 -1.13 14.92
CA PHE A 292 -8.11 -1.14 15.10
C PHE A 292 -8.81 -1.67 13.85
N LEU A 293 -9.96 -2.29 14.05
CA LEU A 293 -10.95 -2.56 13.01
C LEU A 293 -12.07 -1.52 13.10
N GLY A 294 -12.19 -0.70 12.07
CA GLY A 294 -13.23 0.29 11.93
C GLY A 294 -14.49 -0.31 11.27
N MET A 295 -15.64 0.06 11.81
CA MET A 295 -16.99 -0.32 11.36
C MET A 295 -17.74 0.96 10.97
N PRO A 296 -17.61 1.46 9.73
CA PRO A 296 -18.14 2.75 9.30
C PRO A 296 -19.65 2.92 9.53
N GLU A 297 -20.43 1.89 9.23
CA GLU A 297 -21.89 1.90 9.39
C GLU A 297 -22.32 2.13 10.86
N ARG A 298 -21.49 1.70 11.80
CA ARG A 298 -21.73 1.85 13.24
C ARG A 298 -21.01 3.08 13.81
N LYS A 299 -20.20 3.77 13.03
CA LYS A 299 -19.29 4.84 13.46
C LYS A 299 -18.46 4.41 14.69
N ALA A 300 -17.99 3.18 14.68
CA ALA A 300 -17.30 2.55 15.81
C ALA A 300 -16.01 1.86 15.33
N ALA A 301 -15.08 1.67 16.26
CA ALA A 301 -13.88 0.89 16.03
C ALA A 301 -13.59 0.01 17.25
N ALA A 302 -13.07 -1.19 16.98
CA ALA A 302 -12.64 -2.13 18.00
C ALA A 302 -11.11 -2.36 17.88
N PRO A 303 -10.37 -2.37 19.01
CA PRO A 303 -8.97 -2.74 18.99
C PRO A 303 -8.83 -4.21 18.62
N LEU A 304 -7.91 -4.51 17.71
CA LEU A 304 -7.55 -5.87 17.30
C LEU A 304 -6.32 -6.37 18.09
N LEU A 305 -5.24 -5.59 18.02
CA LEU A 305 -3.97 -5.96 18.65
C LEU A 305 -3.08 -4.74 18.91
N VAL A 306 -2.03 -4.93 19.69
CA VAL A 306 -1.01 -3.92 19.99
C VAL A 306 0.37 -4.46 19.58
N LEU A 307 1.10 -3.70 18.78
CA LEU A 307 2.49 -3.96 18.40
C LEU A 307 3.44 -3.18 19.35
N GLU A 308 3.55 -3.60 20.60
CA GLU A 308 4.52 -3.13 21.60
C GLU A 308 4.79 -1.60 21.61
N ASN A 309 3.74 -0.77 21.47
CA ASN A 309 3.83 0.71 21.41
C ASN A 309 4.77 1.22 20.30
N ARG A 310 4.85 0.53 19.18
CA ARG A 310 5.65 0.89 18.03
C ARG A 310 4.75 1.19 16.85
N ARG A 311 5.08 2.25 16.09
CA ARG A 311 4.29 2.68 14.93
C ARG A 311 3.97 1.51 14.01
N VAL A 312 2.69 1.37 13.64
CA VAL A 312 2.26 0.47 12.57
C VAL A 312 2.58 1.13 11.24
N ALA A 313 3.51 0.55 10.47
CA ALA A 313 4.01 1.13 9.23
C ALA A 313 3.21 0.68 8.01
N CYS A 314 2.70 -0.54 8.02
CA CYS A 314 1.97 -1.12 6.90
C CYS A 314 0.85 -2.06 7.36
N LEU A 315 -0.21 -2.14 6.55
CA LEU A 315 -1.33 -3.07 6.68
C LEU A 315 -1.75 -3.54 5.29
N ALA A 316 -2.12 -4.81 5.15
CA ALA A 316 -2.69 -5.34 3.92
C ALA A 316 -3.70 -6.47 4.22
N TRP A 317 -4.81 -6.49 3.46
CA TRP A 317 -5.75 -7.60 3.45
C TRP A 317 -5.38 -8.62 2.37
N SER A 318 -5.66 -9.89 2.61
CA SER A 318 -5.73 -10.88 1.54
C SER A 318 -6.87 -10.55 0.57
N ALA A 319 -6.76 -11.02 -0.67
CA ALA A 319 -7.74 -10.74 -1.71
C ALA A 319 -9.15 -11.25 -1.38
N ASP A 320 -9.25 -12.33 -0.60
CA ASP A 320 -10.50 -12.91 -0.10
C ASP A 320 -11.01 -12.25 1.19
N GLY A 321 -10.25 -11.30 1.77
CA GLY A 321 -10.58 -10.60 3.01
C GLY A 321 -10.45 -11.44 4.28
N ARG A 322 -9.97 -12.68 4.21
CA ARG A 322 -9.89 -13.56 5.38
C ARG A 322 -8.70 -13.26 6.27
N ARG A 323 -7.65 -12.62 5.73
CA ARG A 323 -6.41 -12.37 6.47
C ARG A 323 -6.01 -10.91 6.43
N LEU A 324 -5.59 -10.42 7.59
CA LEU A 324 -4.98 -9.11 7.76
C LEU A 324 -3.53 -9.30 8.19
N VAL A 325 -2.61 -8.68 7.46
CA VAL A 325 -1.20 -8.62 7.85
C VAL A 325 -0.77 -7.20 8.13
N GLY A 326 0.22 -7.04 8.98
CA GLY A 326 0.81 -5.74 9.23
C GLY A 326 2.14 -5.85 9.96
N GLY A 327 2.87 -4.75 9.91
CA GLY A 327 4.15 -4.64 10.57
C GLY A 327 4.51 -3.21 10.93
N GLY A 328 5.54 -3.05 11.72
CA GLY A 328 5.91 -1.74 12.22
C GLY A 328 7.37 -1.59 12.62
N ASP A 329 7.62 -0.43 13.20
CA ASP A 329 8.94 -0.08 13.72
C ASP A 329 9.37 -1.12 14.78
N GLY A 330 10.66 -1.45 14.81
CA GLY A 330 11.21 -2.47 15.73
C GLY A 330 11.02 -3.91 15.27
N GLY A 331 10.47 -4.14 14.06
CA GLY A 331 10.34 -5.46 13.46
C GLY A 331 9.14 -6.27 13.94
N ALA A 332 8.21 -5.66 14.67
CA ALA A 332 6.97 -6.32 15.00
C ALA A 332 6.15 -6.58 13.73
N ALA A 333 5.66 -7.81 13.57
CA ALA A 333 4.83 -8.24 12.45
C ALA A 333 3.72 -9.16 12.94
N PHE A 334 2.61 -9.18 12.22
CA PHE A 334 1.49 -10.07 12.49
C PHE A 334 0.80 -10.55 11.21
N CYS A 335 0.18 -11.72 11.32
CA CYS A 335 -0.81 -12.24 10.40
C CYS A 335 -2.01 -12.71 11.22
N LEU A 336 -3.20 -12.18 10.95
CA LEU A 336 -4.44 -12.50 11.63
C LEU A 336 -5.42 -13.14 10.65
N ASP A 337 -5.91 -14.34 10.92
CA ASP A 337 -7.06 -14.94 10.23
C ASP A 337 -8.35 -14.44 10.91
N VAL A 338 -9.14 -13.62 10.21
CA VAL A 338 -10.38 -13.02 10.74
C VAL A 338 -11.62 -13.87 10.45
N ALA A 339 -11.48 -15.03 9.83
CA ALA A 339 -12.57 -15.94 9.49
C ALA A 339 -12.71 -17.09 10.49
N GLY A 340 -11.92 -17.07 11.56
CA GLY A 340 -11.90 -18.07 12.63
C GLY A 340 -13.03 -17.94 13.65
#